data_687337dd6af42297426ecc3bcb024a16
#
_entry.id   687337dd6af42297426ecc3bcb024a16
#
_cell.length_a   1.000
_cell.length_b   1.000
_cell.length_c   1.000
_cell.angle_alpha   90.00
_cell.angle_beta   90.00
_cell.angle_gamma   90.00
#
_symmetry.space_group_name_H-M   'P 1'
#
loop_
_entity.id
_entity.type
_entity.pdbx_description
1 polymer ?
#
loop_
_entity_poly.entity_id
_entity_poly.type
_entity_poly.pdbx_seq_one_letter_code
_entity_poly.pdbx_strand_id
1 'polypeptide(L)'
;PLRLVGSEMCIRDRRKAAAAKAAEENKKSSGETASTSKSGVKTSGKKVAPVEKFNLNNEDHRLSGNFERNRGILPMPVTGPYVIVSHYGQYAVDGLRNVKLDNKGIDIKGKPGAKARAIFDGEVSAIFQYNGLNNILVRHGNYISVYCNLSSVAVSKGSKVSTKTILGTIHTDSSGNSVLHFQLRKETAKLNPELWLGR
;
A
#
# COMPACT_ATOMS: atom_id res chain seq x y z
N PRO A 1 28.75 24.60 -15.21
CA PRO A 1 28.26 24.84 -13.88
C PRO A 1 27.04 25.76 -13.93
N LEU A 2 26.05 25.59 -13.08
CA LEU A 2 24.79 26.34 -12.98
C LEU A 2 23.62 25.80 -13.78
N ARG A 3 22.85 24.88 -13.13
CA ARG A 3 21.40 24.78 -13.30
C ARG A 3 20.79 23.84 -12.26
N LEU A 4 20.63 24.32 -11.02
CA LEU A 4 19.85 23.62 -9.96
C LEU A 4 19.24 24.65 -9.00
N VAL A 5 18.52 25.66 -9.53
CA VAL A 5 17.83 26.67 -8.70
C VAL A 5 16.33 26.75 -9.03
N GLY A 6 15.84 26.00 -10.03
CA GLY A 6 14.45 26.12 -10.50
C GLY A 6 13.41 25.23 -9.80
N SER A 7 13.80 24.13 -9.16
CA SER A 7 12.81 23.17 -8.62
C SER A 7 12.40 23.43 -7.17
N GLU A 8 13.25 24.02 -6.36
CA GLU A 8 12.92 24.31 -4.95
C GLU A 8 11.98 25.51 -4.79
N MET A 9 12.03 26.45 -5.73
CA MET A 9 11.17 27.64 -5.72
C MET A 9 9.70 27.29 -6.01
N CYS A 10 9.44 26.31 -6.87
CA CYS A 10 8.09 25.86 -7.19
C CYS A 10 7.40 25.09 -6.04
N ILE A 11 8.16 24.43 -5.17
CA ILE A 11 7.59 23.69 -4.02
C ILE A 11 7.24 24.66 -2.88
N ARG A 12 8.02 25.73 -2.72
CA ARG A 12 7.80 26.76 -1.70
C ARG A 12 6.55 27.60 -1.98
N ASP A 13 6.32 27.93 -3.25
CA ASP A 13 5.15 28.73 -3.68
C ASP A 13 3.85 27.94 -3.62
N ARG A 14 3.86 26.63 -3.90
CA ARG A 14 2.68 25.77 -3.73
C ARG A 14 2.27 25.61 -2.27
N ARG A 15 3.21 25.57 -1.32
CA ARG A 15 2.90 25.52 0.12
C ARG A 15 2.31 26.83 0.62
N LYS A 16 2.76 27.98 0.12
CA LYS A 16 2.18 29.29 0.47
C LYS A 16 0.77 29.47 -0.11
N ALA A 17 0.51 29.02 -1.31
CA ALA A 17 -0.81 29.08 -1.93
C ALA A 17 -1.85 28.17 -1.22
N ALA A 18 -1.43 26.99 -0.75
CA ALA A 18 -2.31 26.11 0.02
C ALA A 18 -2.64 26.65 1.42
N ALA A 19 -1.68 27.31 2.08
CA ALA A 19 -1.89 27.94 3.37
C ALA A 19 -2.78 29.19 3.28
N ALA A 20 -2.69 29.95 2.19
CA ALA A 20 -3.55 31.12 1.95
C ALA A 20 -5.02 30.74 1.69
N LYS A 21 -5.27 29.66 0.93
CA LYS A 21 -6.64 29.15 0.70
C LYS A 21 -7.31 28.61 1.98
N ALA A 22 -6.57 27.94 2.85
CA ALA A 22 -7.10 27.45 4.12
C ALA A 22 -7.43 28.57 5.11
N ALA A 23 -6.74 29.72 5.02
CA ALA A 23 -7.02 30.89 5.86
C ALA A 23 -8.24 31.69 5.39
N GLU A 24 -8.58 31.64 4.11
CA GLU A 24 -9.71 32.37 3.52
C GLU A 24 -11.06 31.65 3.71
N GLU A 25 -11.06 30.31 3.74
CA GLU A 25 -12.26 29.52 4.03
C GLU A 25 -12.70 29.63 5.50
N ASN A 26 -11.78 29.90 6.42
CA ASN A 26 -12.09 30.01 7.86
C ASN A 26 -12.60 31.41 8.27
N LYS A 27 -12.61 32.38 7.37
CA LYS A 27 -13.07 33.75 7.63
C LYS A 27 -14.49 34.05 7.16
N LYS A 28 -15.15 33.10 6.47
CA LYS A 28 -16.50 33.25 5.91
C LYS A 28 -17.62 32.61 6.73
N SER A 29 -17.33 32.02 7.88
CA SER A 29 -18.36 31.37 8.73
C SER A 29 -18.53 31.97 10.13
N SER A 30 -18.34 33.28 10.28
CA SER A 30 -18.70 33.96 11.54
C SER A 30 -19.44 35.26 11.25
N GLY A 31 -20.74 35.17 11.18
CA GLY A 31 -21.63 36.32 11.16
C GLY A 31 -23.11 35.91 11.15
N GLU A 32 -23.79 36.33 12.22
CA GLU A 32 -25.27 36.39 12.47
C GLU A 32 -25.91 35.09 13.00
N THR A 33 -26.74 35.08 14.03
CA THR A 33 -27.26 36.03 15.06
C THR A 33 -27.95 35.22 16.13
N ALA A 34 -27.99 35.76 17.33
CA ALA A 34 -28.59 35.21 18.54
C ALA A 34 -30.11 34.94 18.43
N SER A 35 -30.55 33.83 19.04
CA SER A 35 -31.81 33.82 19.80
C SER A 35 -31.92 32.52 20.63
N THR A 36 -32.26 32.72 21.87
CA THR A 36 -32.48 31.92 23.04
C THR A 36 -33.34 30.68 22.88
N SER A 37 -32.91 29.48 23.32
CA SER A 37 -33.68 28.67 24.29
C SER A 37 -32.87 27.48 24.82
N LYS A 38 -32.99 27.21 26.10
CA LYS A 38 -32.35 26.16 26.90
C LYS A 38 -32.81 24.78 26.47
N SER A 39 -31.89 23.84 26.20
CA SER A 39 -31.98 22.46 26.69
C SER A 39 -30.73 21.64 26.30
N GLY A 40 -30.15 20.98 27.29
CA GLY A 40 -29.39 19.76 27.23
C GLY A 40 -28.23 19.64 26.21
N VAL A 41 -27.03 20.09 26.57
CA VAL A 41 -25.79 19.78 25.87
C VAL A 41 -25.43 18.31 26.09
N LYS A 42 -25.70 17.46 25.11
CA LYS A 42 -24.99 16.20 24.94
C LYS A 42 -23.82 16.46 23.98
N THR A 43 -22.63 16.52 24.51
CA THR A 43 -21.37 16.48 23.77
C THR A 43 -21.31 15.19 22.94
N SER A 44 -21.65 15.27 21.66
CA SER A 44 -21.36 14.18 20.73
C SER A 44 -19.90 14.29 20.30
N GLY A 45 -19.02 13.67 21.06
CA GLY A 45 -17.70 13.33 20.59
C GLY A 45 -17.87 12.49 19.31
N LYS A 46 -17.30 12.96 18.21
CA LYS A 46 -17.23 12.23 16.93
C LYS A 46 -16.48 10.92 17.20
N LYS A 47 -17.23 9.85 17.52
CA LYS A 47 -16.68 8.50 17.62
C LYS A 47 -16.08 8.18 16.25
N VAL A 48 -14.77 8.07 16.24
CA VAL A 48 -14.07 7.33 15.19
C VAL A 48 -14.78 5.99 15.09
N ALA A 49 -15.30 5.66 13.90
CA ALA A 49 -15.98 4.41 13.67
C ALA A 49 -15.08 3.27 14.16
N PRO A 50 -15.62 2.28 14.89
CA PRO A 50 -14.82 1.14 15.30
C PRO A 50 -14.24 0.50 14.03
N VAL A 51 -12.94 0.27 14.03
CA VAL A 51 -12.29 -0.59 13.04
C VAL A 51 -13.14 -1.85 13.00
N GLU A 52 -13.77 -2.14 11.86
CA GLU A 52 -14.59 -3.32 11.68
C GLU A 52 -13.77 -4.52 12.16
N LYS A 53 -14.20 -5.14 13.23
CA LYS A 53 -13.65 -6.41 13.68
C LYS A 53 -13.90 -7.36 12.53
N PHE A 54 -12.83 -7.77 11.85
CA PHE A 54 -12.92 -8.77 10.79
C PHE A 54 -13.57 -10.00 11.37
N ASN A 55 -14.86 -10.22 11.07
CA ASN A 55 -15.53 -11.45 11.39
C ASN A 55 -14.96 -12.52 10.46
N LEU A 56 -13.98 -13.25 10.96
CA LEU A 56 -13.39 -14.38 10.27
C LEU A 56 -14.39 -15.53 10.31
N ASN A 57 -14.72 -16.00 9.14
CA ASN A 57 -15.49 -17.24 9.01
C ASN A 57 -14.57 -18.47 9.17
N ASN A 58 -15.14 -19.66 9.27
CA ASN A 58 -14.39 -20.91 9.43
C ASN A 58 -13.40 -21.17 8.27
N GLU A 59 -13.71 -20.70 7.05
CA GLU A 59 -12.81 -20.79 5.90
C GLU A 59 -11.59 -19.88 6.06
N ASP A 60 -11.79 -18.67 6.56
CA ASP A 60 -10.70 -17.72 6.83
C ASP A 60 -9.74 -18.27 7.89
N HIS A 61 -10.26 -18.90 8.95
CA HIS A 61 -9.43 -19.56 9.97
C HIS A 61 -8.60 -20.69 9.38
N ARG A 62 -9.19 -21.52 8.51
CA ARG A 62 -8.48 -22.60 7.83
C ARG A 62 -7.42 -22.08 6.85
N LEU A 63 -7.73 -21.03 6.08
CA LEU A 63 -6.78 -20.37 5.19
C LEU A 63 -5.62 -19.77 5.95
N SER A 64 -5.88 -19.09 7.07
CA SER A 64 -4.84 -18.52 7.93
C SER A 64 -3.88 -19.58 8.46
N GLY A 65 -4.41 -20.69 8.97
CA GLY A 65 -3.59 -21.79 9.48
C GLY A 65 -2.76 -22.46 8.40
N ASN A 66 -3.30 -22.62 7.19
CA ASN A 66 -2.57 -23.16 6.05
C ASN A 66 -1.51 -22.17 5.57
N PHE A 67 -1.79 -20.87 5.55
CA PHE A 67 -0.84 -19.84 5.20
C PHE A 67 0.37 -19.83 6.16
N GLU A 68 0.12 -19.92 7.47
CA GLU A 68 1.18 -19.97 8.49
C GLU A 68 2.10 -21.18 8.35
N ARG A 69 1.54 -22.35 8.02
CA ARG A 69 2.30 -23.59 7.80
C ARG A 69 3.25 -23.51 6.60
N ASN A 70 2.94 -22.64 5.63
CA ASN A 70 3.75 -22.43 4.43
C ASN A 70 4.78 -21.29 4.59
N ARG A 71 5.03 -20.83 5.81
CA ARG A 71 6.03 -19.80 6.08
C ARG A 71 7.42 -20.29 5.63
N GLY A 72 8.08 -19.47 4.81
CA GLY A 72 9.42 -19.75 4.26
C GLY A 72 9.43 -20.58 2.96
N ILE A 73 8.25 -21.05 2.51
CA ILE A 73 8.13 -21.83 1.26
C ILE A 73 7.12 -21.23 0.27
N LEU A 74 6.52 -20.08 0.60
CA LEU A 74 5.58 -19.41 -0.31
C LEU A 74 6.30 -18.99 -1.60
N PRO A 75 5.67 -19.13 -2.77
CA PRO A 75 6.29 -18.77 -4.03
C PRO A 75 6.55 -17.28 -4.13
N MET A 76 7.59 -16.89 -4.83
CA MET A 76 7.87 -15.48 -5.12
C MET A 76 6.70 -14.86 -5.88
N PRO A 77 6.34 -13.59 -5.56
CA PRO A 77 5.19 -12.91 -6.16
C PRO A 77 5.42 -12.44 -7.61
N VAL A 78 6.57 -12.74 -8.18
CA VAL A 78 6.97 -12.35 -9.55
C VAL A 78 7.24 -13.59 -10.38
N THR A 79 6.90 -13.53 -11.67
CA THR A 79 7.19 -14.59 -12.63
C THR A 79 8.58 -14.39 -13.25
N GLY A 80 9.29 -15.50 -13.52
CA GLY A 80 10.60 -15.50 -14.16
C GLY A 80 11.76 -15.12 -13.22
N PRO A 81 12.93 -14.81 -13.77
CA PRO A 81 14.09 -14.37 -13.01
C PRO A 81 13.83 -13.05 -12.29
N TYR A 82 14.31 -12.95 -11.07
CA TYR A 82 14.10 -11.77 -10.23
C TYR A 82 15.32 -11.47 -9.36
N VAL A 83 15.40 -10.23 -8.87
CA VAL A 83 16.37 -9.78 -7.87
C VAL A 83 15.62 -8.90 -6.86
N ILE A 84 15.87 -9.10 -5.56
CA ILE A 84 15.38 -8.20 -4.52
C ILE A 84 16.30 -6.99 -4.50
N VAL A 85 15.75 -5.82 -4.77
CA VAL A 85 16.50 -4.55 -4.86
C VAL A 85 16.35 -3.70 -3.60
N SER A 86 15.31 -3.95 -2.81
CA SER A 86 15.05 -3.28 -1.53
C SER A 86 14.52 -4.28 -0.52
N HIS A 87 15.10 -4.31 0.66
CA HIS A 87 14.73 -5.21 1.74
C HIS A 87 13.70 -4.58 2.68
N TYR A 88 13.06 -5.41 3.49
CA TYR A 88 12.13 -4.96 4.53
C TYR A 88 12.85 -4.30 5.70
N GLY A 89 12.29 -3.20 6.20
CA GLY A 89 12.72 -2.53 7.43
C GLY A 89 13.47 -1.22 7.18
N GLN A 90 14.18 -0.78 8.20
CA GLN A 90 14.98 0.44 8.14
C GLN A 90 16.44 0.10 7.86
N TYR A 91 16.99 0.69 6.85
CA TYR A 91 18.41 0.56 6.52
C TYR A 91 18.99 1.86 5.99
N ALA A 92 20.29 2.04 6.23
CA ALA A 92 21.03 3.19 5.71
C ALA A 92 21.22 3.05 4.19
N VAL A 93 21.16 4.17 3.49
CA VAL A 93 21.46 4.21 2.05
C VAL A 93 22.96 4.40 1.88
N ASP A 94 23.59 3.49 1.17
CA ASP A 94 25.02 3.58 0.87
C ASP A 94 25.34 4.89 0.15
N GLY A 95 26.38 5.58 0.63
CA GLY A 95 26.81 6.86 0.09
C GLY A 95 26.07 8.10 0.60
N LEU A 96 24.98 7.93 1.37
CA LEU A 96 24.23 9.06 1.96
C LEU A 96 24.28 8.98 3.49
N ARG A 97 25.07 9.88 4.09
CA ARG A 97 25.13 10.02 5.56
C ARG A 97 23.80 10.49 6.11
N ASN A 98 23.31 9.82 7.16
CA ASN A 98 22.06 10.16 7.87
C ASN A 98 20.75 9.96 7.07
N VAL A 99 20.75 9.31 5.91
CA VAL A 99 19.55 8.91 5.18
C VAL A 99 19.22 7.47 5.50
N LYS A 100 18.04 7.23 6.09
CA LYS A 100 17.48 5.90 6.34
C LYS A 100 16.25 5.70 5.44
N LEU A 101 16.21 4.60 4.73
CA LEU A 101 15.00 4.11 4.08
C LEU A 101 14.21 3.28 5.07
N ASP A 102 12.90 3.48 5.10
CA ASP A 102 11.96 2.69 5.89
C ASP A 102 11.00 1.98 4.93
N ASN A 103 11.39 0.80 4.48
CA ASN A 103 10.61 0.00 3.56
C ASN A 103 9.64 -0.92 4.33
N LYS A 104 8.36 -0.78 4.05
CA LYS A 104 7.28 -1.58 4.70
C LYS A 104 7.01 -2.90 3.98
N GLY A 105 7.74 -3.18 2.93
CA GLY A 105 7.70 -4.39 2.12
C GLY A 105 9.07 -4.71 1.55
N ILE A 106 9.08 -5.33 0.38
CA ILE A 106 10.28 -5.58 -0.42
C ILE A 106 10.04 -5.10 -1.84
N ASP A 107 11.10 -4.65 -2.50
CA ASP A 107 11.04 -4.31 -3.92
C ASP A 107 11.76 -5.39 -4.73
N ILE A 108 11.02 -5.97 -5.66
CA ILE A 108 11.49 -7.10 -6.47
C ILE A 108 11.57 -6.64 -7.92
N LYS A 109 12.77 -6.62 -8.47
CA LYS A 109 13.01 -6.33 -9.88
C LYS A 109 12.91 -7.61 -10.70
N GLY A 110 12.00 -7.63 -11.66
CA GLY A 110 11.85 -8.67 -12.68
C GLY A 110 12.35 -8.23 -14.03
N LYS A 111 12.22 -9.10 -15.05
CA LYS A 111 12.43 -8.73 -16.44
C LYS A 111 11.29 -7.82 -16.95
N PRO A 112 11.52 -7.00 -18.00
CA PRO A 112 10.45 -6.26 -18.65
C PRO A 112 9.29 -7.20 -19.06
N GLY A 113 8.04 -6.81 -18.72
CA GLY A 113 6.87 -7.64 -18.95
C GLY A 113 6.64 -8.76 -17.93
N ALA A 114 7.43 -8.84 -16.84
CA ALA A 114 7.18 -9.77 -15.74
C ALA A 114 5.79 -9.55 -15.16
N LYS A 115 5.17 -10.64 -14.70
CA LYS A 115 3.82 -10.63 -14.15
C LYS A 115 3.87 -10.84 -12.64
N ALA A 116 2.98 -10.15 -11.94
CA ALA A 116 2.72 -10.43 -10.53
C ALA A 116 1.81 -11.65 -10.41
N ARG A 117 2.07 -12.50 -9.43
CA ARG A 117 1.28 -13.71 -9.14
C ARG A 117 0.98 -13.84 -7.66
N ALA A 118 -0.17 -14.46 -7.35
CA ALA A 118 -0.58 -14.73 -5.98
C ALA A 118 0.41 -15.68 -5.29
N ILE A 119 0.82 -15.34 -4.07
CA ILE A 119 1.72 -16.17 -3.26
C ILE A 119 1.01 -17.35 -2.61
N PHE A 120 -0.32 -17.26 -2.44
CA PHE A 120 -1.15 -18.28 -1.82
C PHE A 120 -2.61 -18.15 -2.26
N ASP A 121 -3.42 -19.15 -1.95
CA ASP A 121 -4.87 -19.15 -2.19
C ASP A 121 -5.54 -18.05 -1.38
N GLY A 122 -6.54 -17.40 -1.96
CA GLY A 122 -7.23 -16.30 -1.29
C GLY A 122 -8.27 -15.62 -2.18
N GLU A 123 -8.67 -14.44 -1.76
CA GLU A 123 -9.65 -13.60 -2.46
C GLU A 123 -9.12 -12.20 -2.66
N VAL A 124 -9.36 -11.62 -3.84
CA VAL A 124 -9.00 -10.24 -4.14
C VAL A 124 -9.90 -9.29 -3.34
N SER A 125 -9.36 -8.75 -2.27
CA SER A 125 -10.09 -7.87 -1.35
C SER A 125 -10.32 -6.47 -1.93
N ALA A 126 -9.30 -5.91 -2.59
CA ALA A 126 -9.39 -4.59 -3.19
C ALA A 126 -8.44 -4.44 -4.37
N ILE A 127 -8.84 -3.58 -5.31
CA ILE A 127 -8.01 -3.08 -6.40
C ILE A 127 -8.17 -1.58 -6.41
N PHE A 128 -7.07 -0.83 -6.40
CA PHE A 128 -7.10 0.62 -6.46
C PHE A 128 -5.92 1.17 -7.25
N GLN A 129 -6.06 2.37 -7.78
CA GLN A 129 -4.99 3.06 -8.49
C GLN A 129 -4.32 4.10 -7.59
N TYR A 130 -3.00 4.17 -7.70
CA TYR A 130 -2.19 5.20 -7.09
C TYR A 130 -1.10 5.64 -8.06
N ASN A 131 -0.97 6.93 -8.31
CA ASN A 131 -0.05 7.50 -9.32
C ASN A 131 -0.16 6.85 -10.72
N GLY A 132 -1.39 6.52 -11.15
CA GLY A 132 -1.63 5.89 -12.45
C GLY A 132 -1.30 4.40 -12.53
N LEU A 133 -0.79 3.81 -11.44
CA LEU A 133 -0.47 2.38 -11.36
C LEU A 133 -1.49 1.64 -10.49
N ASN A 134 -1.75 0.40 -10.85
CA ASN A 134 -2.70 -0.43 -10.12
C ASN A 134 -2.03 -1.13 -8.94
N ASN A 135 -2.81 -1.30 -7.88
CA ASN A 135 -2.40 -2.01 -6.68
C ASN A 135 -3.49 -3.02 -6.33
N ILE A 136 -3.10 -4.23 -5.97
CA ILE A 136 -4.00 -5.34 -5.67
C ILE A 136 -3.75 -5.81 -4.25
N LEU A 137 -4.81 -6.00 -3.48
CA LEU A 137 -4.80 -6.63 -2.17
C LEU A 137 -5.46 -8.00 -2.28
N VAL A 138 -4.74 -9.05 -1.90
CA VAL A 138 -5.28 -10.41 -1.82
C VAL A 138 -5.31 -10.82 -0.35
N ARG A 139 -6.48 -11.28 0.09
CA ARG A 139 -6.73 -11.74 1.45
C ARG A 139 -6.58 -13.26 1.54
N HIS A 140 -5.84 -13.72 2.52
CA HIS A 140 -5.58 -15.12 2.84
C HIS A 140 -6.02 -15.41 4.29
N GLY A 141 -7.30 -15.24 4.58
CA GLY A 141 -7.82 -15.25 5.95
C GLY A 141 -7.38 -13.99 6.71
N ASN A 142 -6.55 -14.12 7.76
CA ASN A 142 -6.00 -13.00 8.54
C ASN A 142 -4.82 -12.31 7.86
N TYR A 143 -4.27 -12.90 6.79
CA TYR A 143 -3.13 -12.38 6.09
C TYR A 143 -3.58 -11.61 4.85
N ILE A 144 -2.85 -10.55 4.53
CA ILE A 144 -3.09 -9.73 3.35
C ILE A 144 -1.75 -9.54 2.64
N SER A 145 -1.70 -9.96 1.37
CA SER A 145 -0.59 -9.65 0.47
C SER A 145 -0.95 -8.45 -0.41
N VAL A 146 -0.03 -7.52 -0.57
CA VAL A 146 -0.22 -6.29 -1.34
C VAL A 146 0.78 -6.27 -2.49
N TYR A 147 0.26 -6.09 -3.69
CA TYR A 147 1.02 -6.04 -4.94
C TYR A 147 0.86 -4.65 -5.54
N CYS A 148 1.93 -3.87 -5.57
CA CYS A 148 1.93 -2.50 -6.09
C CYS A 148 2.75 -2.38 -7.38
N ASN A 149 2.52 -1.27 -8.10
CA ASN A 149 3.22 -0.93 -9.36
C ASN A 149 2.84 -1.85 -10.52
N LEU A 150 1.54 -2.13 -10.70
CA LEU A 150 1.05 -2.89 -11.84
C LEU A 150 0.54 -1.96 -12.94
N SER A 151 0.95 -2.21 -14.19
CA SER A 151 0.43 -1.50 -15.37
C SER A 151 -0.95 -2.02 -15.79
N SER A 152 -1.21 -3.31 -15.59
CA SER A 152 -2.51 -3.93 -15.90
C SER A 152 -2.91 -4.92 -14.81
N VAL A 153 -4.20 -5.19 -14.74
CA VAL A 153 -4.83 -6.11 -13.78
C VAL A 153 -5.54 -7.21 -14.54
N ALA A 154 -5.33 -8.46 -14.14
CA ALA A 154 -5.94 -9.65 -14.75
C ALA A 154 -7.07 -10.26 -13.91
N VAL A 155 -7.39 -9.67 -12.76
CA VAL A 155 -8.39 -10.15 -11.81
C VAL A 155 -9.35 -9.04 -11.41
N SER A 156 -10.47 -9.37 -10.83
CA SER A 156 -11.46 -8.41 -10.32
C SER A 156 -11.57 -8.50 -8.80
N LYS A 157 -12.07 -7.43 -8.16
CA LYS A 157 -12.40 -7.46 -6.74
C LYS A 157 -13.40 -8.58 -6.44
N GLY A 158 -13.19 -9.36 -5.38
CA GLY A 158 -13.99 -10.51 -5.01
C GLY A 158 -13.62 -11.81 -5.73
N SER A 159 -12.70 -11.78 -6.71
CA SER A 159 -12.25 -13.00 -7.38
C SER A 159 -11.45 -13.89 -6.43
N LYS A 160 -11.79 -15.16 -6.39
CA LYS A 160 -10.96 -16.19 -5.73
C LYS A 160 -9.74 -16.49 -6.61
N VAL A 161 -8.58 -16.52 -6.00
CA VAL A 161 -7.30 -16.80 -6.65
C VAL A 161 -6.62 -17.96 -5.96
N SER A 162 -5.97 -18.79 -6.74
CA SER A 162 -5.13 -19.88 -6.23
C SER A 162 -3.67 -19.48 -6.26
N THR A 163 -2.84 -20.21 -5.55
CA THR A 163 -1.38 -20.05 -5.53
C THR A 163 -0.83 -20.00 -6.96
N LYS A 164 0.02 -19.01 -7.25
CA LYS A 164 0.62 -18.73 -8.58
C LYS A 164 -0.34 -18.19 -9.64
N THR A 165 -1.61 -17.91 -9.32
CA THR A 165 -2.52 -17.21 -10.26
C THR A 165 -1.94 -15.84 -10.63
N ILE A 166 -1.96 -15.51 -11.92
CA ILE A 166 -1.49 -14.21 -12.43
C ILE A 166 -2.49 -13.13 -12.02
N LEU A 167 -1.98 -12.09 -11.36
CA LEU A 167 -2.78 -10.95 -10.88
C LEU A 167 -2.74 -9.77 -11.86
N GLY A 168 -1.63 -9.58 -12.55
CA GLY A 168 -1.44 -8.49 -13.48
C GLY A 168 0.00 -8.40 -14.01
N THR A 169 0.26 -7.40 -14.84
CA THR A 169 1.59 -7.13 -15.38
C THR A 169 2.26 -6.04 -14.57
N ILE A 170 3.51 -6.25 -14.20
CA ILE A 170 4.32 -5.26 -13.47
C ILE A 170 4.63 -4.10 -14.42
N HIS A 171 4.52 -2.87 -13.92
CA HIS A 171 4.88 -1.68 -14.69
C HIS A 171 6.38 -1.70 -15.02
N THR A 172 6.69 -1.43 -16.26
CA THR A 172 8.07 -1.24 -16.73
C THR A 172 8.29 0.25 -16.96
N ASP A 173 9.28 0.82 -16.29
CA ASP A 173 9.63 2.23 -16.44
C ASP A 173 10.34 2.51 -17.78
N SER A 174 10.61 3.80 -18.08
CA SER A 174 11.30 4.23 -19.31
C SER A 174 12.74 3.69 -19.42
N SER A 175 13.32 3.25 -18.31
CA SER A 175 14.66 2.64 -18.25
C SER A 175 14.63 1.12 -18.39
N GLY A 176 13.46 0.53 -18.64
CA GLY A 176 13.27 -0.91 -18.78
C GLY A 176 13.25 -1.68 -17.45
N ASN A 177 13.11 -1.01 -16.31
CA ASN A 177 13.03 -1.67 -15.01
C ASN A 177 11.58 -2.02 -14.68
N SER A 178 11.33 -3.28 -14.34
CA SER A 178 10.04 -3.76 -13.85
C SER A 178 10.18 -4.09 -12.37
N VAL A 179 9.68 -3.20 -11.48
CA VAL A 179 9.81 -3.36 -10.03
C VAL A 179 8.44 -3.51 -9.40
N LEU A 180 8.22 -4.66 -8.78
CA LEU A 180 7.06 -4.95 -7.94
C LEU A 180 7.38 -4.54 -6.51
N HIS A 181 6.58 -3.64 -5.92
CA HIS A 181 6.61 -3.43 -4.48
C HIS A 181 5.62 -4.39 -3.82
N PHE A 182 6.13 -5.26 -2.97
CA PHE A 182 5.37 -6.32 -2.31
C PHE A 182 5.37 -6.16 -0.81
N GLN A 183 4.16 -6.18 -0.21
CA GLN A 183 4.00 -6.15 1.25
C GLN A 183 3.20 -7.36 1.73
N LEU A 184 3.52 -7.81 2.93
CA LEU A 184 2.76 -8.81 3.66
C LEU A 184 2.29 -8.24 4.99
N ARG A 185 1.03 -8.48 5.33
CA ARG A 185 0.42 -8.02 6.58
C ARG A 185 -0.34 -9.16 7.26
N LYS A 186 -0.39 -9.12 8.58
CA LYS A 186 -1.35 -9.89 9.37
C LYS A 186 -2.31 -8.88 9.97
N GLU A 187 -3.53 -8.82 9.46
CA GLU A 187 -4.49 -7.75 9.77
C GLU A 187 -3.87 -6.35 9.53
N THR A 188 -3.58 -5.59 10.58
CA THR A 188 -2.96 -4.27 10.52
C THR A 188 -1.44 -4.31 10.67
N ALA A 189 -0.88 -5.40 11.21
CA ALA A 189 0.56 -5.55 11.45
C ALA A 189 1.32 -5.83 10.15
N LYS A 190 2.40 -5.09 9.91
CA LYS A 190 3.30 -5.32 8.78
C LYS A 190 4.27 -6.44 9.12
N LEU A 191 4.45 -7.38 8.21
CA LEU A 191 5.35 -8.52 8.36
C LEU A 191 6.51 -8.39 7.38
N ASN A 192 7.67 -8.96 7.75
CA ASN A 192 8.79 -9.07 6.81
C ASN A 192 8.49 -10.19 5.79
N PRO A 193 8.27 -9.85 4.50
CA PRO A 193 7.93 -10.84 3.49
C PRO A 193 9.03 -11.86 3.23
N GLU A 194 10.30 -11.50 3.43
CA GLU A 194 11.45 -12.37 3.16
C GLU A 194 11.48 -13.62 4.06
N LEU A 195 10.83 -13.55 5.23
CA LEU A 195 10.70 -14.70 6.14
C LEU A 195 9.61 -15.69 5.73
N TRP A 196 8.78 -15.31 4.76
CA TRP A 196 7.62 -16.09 4.29
C TRP A 196 7.81 -16.67 2.91
N LEU A 197 8.57 -15.98 2.07
CA LEU A 197 8.85 -16.38 0.69
C LEU A 197 9.97 -17.42 0.65
N GLY A 198 9.79 -18.47 -0.15
CA GLY A 198 10.83 -19.44 -0.48
C GLY A 198 11.89 -18.81 -1.38
N ARG A 199 13.14 -19.16 -1.10
CA ARG A 199 14.31 -18.78 -1.91
C ARG A 199 14.53 -19.76 -3.04
#